data_023831351a0455bc3d69129f23fbd5ff
#
_entry.id   023831351a0455bc3d69129f23fbd5ff
#
_cell.length_a   1.000
_cell.length_b   1.000
_cell.length_c   1.000
_cell.angle_alpha   90.00
_cell.angle_beta   90.00
_cell.angle_gamma   90.00
#
_symmetry.space_group_name_H-M   'P 1'
#
loop_
_entity.id
_entity.type
_entity.pdbx_description
1 polymer ?
#
loop_
_entity_poly.entity_id
_entity_poly.type
_entity_poly.pdbx_seq_one_letter_code
_entity_poly.pdbx_strand_id
1 'polypeptide(L)'
;MKNVRPSRLFSACVFSVTLALSGCQLTSHSLDSQFTQLTNQIETYRGEISPYSRKDLNADYLLPNLSATVLAEQNKQRVNFLAQLDSIDVSGLSSENQINHTIIRAQVQNKVDEYRFNAHYMPLTSEYGFHSSLSFMVRGHDFTKKAGFELYLKRLSQVPRFFQQNIAWMKEGMKAGLTQPQAVLVGYEESISAYILENIEESEFFAPFKANTAKLNDAEWQALQAQAKQVLSESVIPAYQDYFTFFTTEYRPAAREEIGISTTPNGKAFYANRAQHYTTTDMTPEAIHELGLQEVARIRAEMEQIIKQVGFEGSFAEFVHFLRTDPQFYATTPEQLLKEASFIAKKMDAQLPKLFHTLPRRPYGVAPVPASIAPKYTTGRYSGARKDDEAGFYWVNTYALDKRPLYVLEALTLHEAVPGHHLQIALNAELDYLPSYRRNAYISAFGEGWGLYSEYLGLEAGFYQDPYSNFGRLTYEMWRAARLVVDTGMHMFGWSRDRAMKFMQDNTALSLHNVKTETDRYISWPGQALSYKIGELTIKRLRKEAETRLGDKFDIREFHHQILRHGSVPLFVLEEQVNQYINDTLAQS
;
A
#
# COMPACT_ATOMS: atom_id res chain seq x y z
N MET A 1 -42.57 -73.38 41.49
CA MET A 1 -41.84 -74.26 40.54
C MET A 1 -41.81 -73.64 39.15
N LYS A 2 -40.61 -73.52 38.59
CA LYS A 2 -40.25 -73.35 37.15
C LYS A 2 -40.74 -72.12 36.38
N ASN A 3 -39.83 -71.15 36.23
CA ASN A 3 -39.24 -70.65 35.01
C ASN A 3 -40.01 -70.83 33.70
N VAL A 4 -40.14 -69.71 32.91
CA VAL A 4 -39.62 -69.55 31.54
C VAL A 4 -39.77 -68.08 31.13
N ARG A 5 -38.68 -67.53 30.61
CA ARG A 5 -38.58 -66.21 29.89
C ARG A 5 -39.19 -66.32 28.50
N PRO A 6 -39.56 -65.18 27.87
CA PRO A 6 -39.23 -64.94 26.45
C PRO A 6 -38.58 -63.59 26.17
N SER A 7 -37.62 -63.75 25.41
CA SER A 7 -36.91 -63.11 24.30
C SER A 7 -37.25 -61.67 23.91
N ARG A 8 -36.14 -60.94 23.85
CA ARG A 8 -36.00 -59.64 23.15
C ARG A 8 -36.15 -59.83 21.65
N LEU A 9 -36.75 -58.89 20.96
CA LEU A 9 -36.40 -58.42 19.61
C LEU A 9 -37.32 -57.25 19.22
N PHE A 10 -36.77 -56.15 18.97
CA PHE A 10 -37.09 -55.00 18.09
C PHE A 10 -36.76 -53.66 18.75
N SER A 11 -35.54 -53.24 18.52
CA SER A 11 -35.20 -51.81 18.54
C SER A 11 -33.84 -51.61 17.89
N ALA A 12 -33.83 -51.56 16.58
CA ALA A 12 -32.65 -51.21 15.80
C ALA A 12 -33.10 -50.61 14.45
N CYS A 13 -33.38 -49.32 14.38
CA CYS A 13 -33.45 -48.54 13.12
C CYS A 13 -33.84 -47.09 13.38
N VAL A 14 -33.09 -46.33 14.20
CA VAL A 14 -33.21 -44.84 14.28
C VAL A 14 -31.86 -44.18 14.61
N PHE A 15 -30.72 -44.84 14.41
CA PHE A 15 -29.42 -44.26 14.82
C PHE A 15 -28.47 -43.91 13.68
N SER A 16 -28.90 -43.93 12.42
CA SER A 16 -27.94 -43.76 11.27
C SER A 16 -27.96 -42.41 10.59
N VAL A 17 -28.85 -41.47 10.90
CA VAL A 17 -28.91 -40.18 10.19
C VAL A 17 -28.30 -39.03 11.02
N THR A 18 -28.22 -39.15 12.33
CA THR A 18 -27.66 -38.10 13.19
C THR A 18 -26.12 -38.12 13.29
N LEU A 19 -25.48 -39.23 12.97
CA LEU A 19 -24.02 -39.33 13.04
C LEU A 19 -23.27 -38.68 11.84
N ALA A 20 -23.91 -38.59 10.67
CA ALA A 20 -23.25 -37.99 9.49
C ALA A 20 -23.20 -36.46 9.59
N LEU A 21 -24.23 -35.81 10.11
CA LEU A 21 -24.24 -34.35 10.31
C LEU A 21 -23.35 -33.91 11.49
N SER A 22 -23.28 -34.71 12.55
CA SER A 22 -22.38 -34.45 13.69
C SER A 22 -20.90 -34.69 13.33
N GLY A 23 -20.62 -35.62 12.44
CA GLY A 23 -19.25 -35.91 11.94
C GLY A 23 -18.67 -34.77 11.09
N CYS A 24 -19.47 -34.17 10.21
CA CYS A 24 -19.03 -33.03 9.40
C CYS A 24 -18.79 -31.76 10.22
N GLN A 25 -19.62 -31.47 11.22
CA GLN A 25 -19.42 -30.32 12.12
C GLN A 25 -18.22 -30.52 13.06
N LEU A 26 -17.98 -31.72 13.56
CA LEU A 26 -16.82 -32.02 14.40
C LEU A 26 -15.49 -31.97 13.61
N THR A 27 -15.50 -32.35 12.33
CA THR A 27 -14.30 -32.28 11.45
C THR A 27 -14.00 -30.83 11.03
N SER A 28 -15.01 -30.01 10.72
CA SER A 28 -14.79 -28.60 10.37
C SER A 28 -14.28 -27.79 11.58
N HIS A 29 -14.85 -27.96 12.77
CA HIS A 29 -14.32 -27.35 14.00
C HIS A 29 -12.87 -27.78 14.30
N SER A 30 -12.49 -29.00 13.98
CA SER A 30 -11.11 -29.48 14.12
C SER A 30 -10.17 -28.82 13.13
N LEU A 31 -10.58 -28.64 11.86
CA LEU A 31 -9.77 -28.00 10.80
C LEU A 31 -9.62 -26.50 11.06
N ASP A 32 -10.68 -25.79 11.39
CA ASP A 32 -10.63 -24.37 11.76
C ASP A 32 -9.72 -24.14 12.98
N SER A 33 -9.76 -25.05 13.97
CA SER A 33 -8.87 -24.97 15.12
C SER A 33 -7.41 -25.20 14.75
N GLN A 34 -7.11 -26.18 13.90
CA GLN A 34 -5.75 -26.43 13.38
C GLN A 34 -5.24 -25.24 12.58
N PHE A 35 -6.06 -24.70 11.69
CA PHE A 35 -5.74 -23.52 10.91
C PHE A 35 -5.45 -22.31 11.80
N THR A 36 -6.31 -22.05 12.81
CA THR A 36 -6.12 -20.97 13.78
C THR A 36 -4.82 -21.14 14.57
N GLN A 37 -4.48 -22.37 14.97
CA GLN A 37 -3.21 -22.64 15.64
C GLN A 37 -2.01 -22.33 14.73
N LEU A 38 -2.06 -22.73 13.46
CA LEU A 38 -1.00 -22.44 12.48
C LEU A 38 -0.84 -20.94 12.24
N THR A 39 -1.95 -20.21 12.07
CA THR A 39 -1.90 -18.75 11.88
C THR A 39 -1.33 -18.03 13.09
N ASN A 40 -1.65 -18.47 14.31
CA ASN A 40 -1.07 -17.95 15.55
C ASN A 40 0.45 -18.22 15.63
N GLN A 41 0.92 -19.39 15.16
CA GLN A 41 2.36 -19.67 15.08
C GLN A 41 3.06 -18.76 14.08
N ILE A 42 2.46 -18.50 12.92
CA ILE A 42 2.99 -17.58 11.92
C ILE A 42 3.07 -16.16 12.48
N GLU A 43 2.02 -15.68 13.14
CA GLU A 43 2.01 -14.33 13.75
C GLU A 43 3.02 -14.21 14.91
N THR A 44 3.13 -15.22 15.75
CA THR A 44 4.15 -15.28 16.81
C THR A 44 5.56 -15.19 16.21
N TYR A 45 5.83 -16.01 15.19
CA TYR A 45 7.12 -15.97 14.49
C TYR A 45 7.40 -14.60 13.83
N ARG A 46 6.40 -13.98 13.20
CA ARG A 46 6.53 -12.61 12.66
C ARG A 46 6.89 -11.60 13.74
N GLY A 47 6.28 -11.72 14.93
CA GLY A 47 6.61 -10.90 16.09
C GLY A 47 8.03 -11.12 16.60
N GLU A 48 8.47 -12.38 16.66
CA GLU A 48 9.82 -12.75 17.13
C GLU A 48 10.94 -12.24 16.22
N ILE A 49 10.75 -12.32 14.90
CA ILE A 49 11.75 -11.82 13.93
C ILE A 49 11.69 -10.30 13.74
N SER A 50 10.59 -9.64 14.17
CA SER A 50 10.47 -8.18 14.09
C SER A 50 11.32 -7.49 15.16
N PRO A 51 12.36 -6.75 14.80
CA PRO A 51 13.18 -6.08 15.79
C PRO A 51 12.44 -4.94 16.49
N TYR A 52 11.41 -4.38 15.84
CA TYR A 52 10.65 -3.24 16.37
C TYR A 52 9.69 -3.62 17.49
N SER A 53 9.31 -4.88 17.61
CA SER A 53 8.51 -5.41 18.74
C SER A 53 9.36 -5.62 20.01
N ARG A 54 10.69 -5.70 19.86
CA ARG A 54 11.61 -5.95 20.96
C ARG A 54 11.82 -4.69 21.81
N LYS A 55 11.66 -4.85 23.13
CA LYS A 55 11.85 -3.77 24.12
C LYS A 55 13.02 -4.05 25.07
N ASP A 56 13.59 -5.25 25.03
CA ASP A 56 14.75 -5.62 25.83
C ASP A 56 16.02 -4.95 25.27
N LEU A 57 16.62 -4.09 26.05
CA LEU A 57 17.87 -3.38 25.71
C LEU A 57 19.06 -4.31 25.50
N ASN A 58 19.02 -5.53 26.06
CA ASN A 58 20.07 -6.54 25.91
C ASN A 58 19.85 -7.44 24.69
N ALA A 59 18.77 -7.24 23.93
CA ALA A 59 18.54 -8.01 22.71
C ALA A 59 19.67 -7.76 21.70
N ASP A 60 20.20 -8.83 21.10
CA ASP A 60 21.29 -8.78 20.11
C ASP A 60 20.96 -7.86 18.93
N TYR A 61 19.69 -7.85 18.52
CA TYR A 61 19.23 -7.10 17.35
C TYR A 61 17.96 -6.31 17.67
N LEU A 62 18.09 -4.98 17.62
CA LEU A 62 17.01 -4.00 17.76
C LEU A 62 16.70 -3.28 16.44
N LEU A 63 17.52 -3.49 15.40
CA LEU A 63 17.27 -3.23 13.98
C LEU A 63 17.33 -4.56 13.21
N PRO A 64 16.74 -4.64 12.00
CA PRO A 64 16.74 -5.86 11.21
C PRO A 64 18.14 -6.48 11.11
N ASN A 65 18.23 -7.79 11.30
CA ASN A 65 19.42 -8.54 10.98
C ASN A 65 19.28 -9.14 9.58
N LEU A 66 20.06 -8.61 8.64
CA LEU A 66 20.05 -8.97 7.24
C LEU A 66 21.23 -9.86 6.84
N SER A 67 21.89 -10.54 7.81
CA SER A 67 22.95 -11.49 7.45
C SER A 67 22.40 -12.63 6.60
N ALA A 68 23.24 -13.20 5.72
CA ALA A 68 22.87 -14.27 4.82
C ALA A 68 22.28 -15.47 5.57
N THR A 69 22.87 -15.84 6.70
CA THR A 69 22.38 -16.94 7.55
C THR A 69 20.97 -16.67 8.08
N VAL A 70 20.71 -15.45 8.57
CA VAL A 70 19.38 -15.10 9.12
C VAL A 70 18.33 -15.06 8.03
N LEU A 71 18.62 -14.45 6.87
CA LEU A 71 17.66 -14.41 5.76
C LEU A 71 17.37 -15.80 5.21
N ALA A 72 18.37 -16.68 5.10
CA ALA A 72 18.18 -18.06 4.67
C ALA A 72 17.32 -18.87 5.65
N GLU A 73 17.56 -18.73 6.97
CA GLU A 73 16.76 -19.42 7.99
C GLU A 73 15.33 -18.89 8.03
N GLN A 74 15.14 -17.59 7.93
CA GLN A 74 13.81 -17.00 7.81
C GLN A 74 13.06 -17.49 6.57
N ASN A 75 13.76 -17.60 5.43
CA ASN A 75 13.14 -18.14 4.22
C ASN A 75 12.76 -19.60 4.37
N LYS A 76 13.66 -20.43 4.93
CA LYS A 76 13.38 -21.85 5.25
C LYS A 76 12.13 -22.01 6.12
N GLN A 77 11.99 -21.18 7.15
CA GLN A 77 10.80 -21.21 8.01
C GLN A 77 9.53 -20.78 7.26
N ARG A 78 9.61 -19.77 6.38
CA ARG A 78 8.47 -19.36 5.53
C ARG A 78 8.06 -20.46 4.55
N VAL A 79 9.01 -21.16 3.94
CA VAL A 79 8.74 -22.33 3.08
C VAL A 79 8.06 -23.44 3.88
N ASN A 80 8.49 -23.69 5.13
CA ASN A 80 7.83 -24.65 6.00
C ASN A 80 6.38 -24.25 6.35
N PHE A 81 6.13 -22.98 6.68
CA PHE A 81 4.78 -22.50 6.90
C PHE A 81 3.91 -22.59 5.64
N LEU A 82 4.48 -22.29 4.49
CA LEU A 82 3.77 -22.42 3.21
C LEU A 82 3.35 -23.88 2.95
N ALA A 83 4.25 -24.83 3.17
CA ALA A 83 3.94 -26.26 3.02
C ALA A 83 2.83 -26.71 4.01
N GLN A 84 2.84 -26.21 5.23
CA GLN A 84 1.77 -26.49 6.20
C GLN A 84 0.43 -25.88 5.77
N LEU A 85 0.42 -24.63 5.28
CA LEU A 85 -0.78 -23.99 4.74
C LEU A 85 -1.32 -24.79 3.53
N ASP A 86 -0.43 -25.22 2.62
CA ASP A 86 -0.80 -26.01 1.44
C ASP A 86 -1.34 -27.42 1.77
N SER A 87 -1.06 -27.93 2.96
CA SER A 87 -1.58 -29.23 3.41
C SER A 87 -2.98 -29.19 4.00
N ILE A 88 -3.54 -27.99 4.25
CA ILE A 88 -4.88 -27.83 4.80
C ILE A 88 -5.93 -28.03 3.69
N ASP A 89 -6.93 -28.86 3.95
CA ASP A 89 -8.12 -28.92 3.09
C ASP A 89 -8.98 -27.68 3.28
N VAL A 90 -8.78 -26.72 2.37
CA VAL A 90 -9.48 -25.41 2.41
C VAL A 90 -10.99 -25.56 2.32
N SER A 91 -11.48 -26.59 1.58
CA SER A 91 -12.92 -26.82 1.41
C SER A 91 -13.63 -27.20 2.71
N GLY A 92 -12.87 -27.76 3.67
CA GLY A 92 -13.37 -28.13 5.00
C GLY A 92 -13.32 -26.97 6.03
N LEU A 93 -12.74 -25.83 5.69
CA LEU A 93 -12.73 -24.65 6.55
C LEU A 93 -14.07 -23.89 6.47
N SER A 94 -14.38 -23.12 7.54
CA SER A 94 -15.45 -22.12 7.48
C SER A 94 -15.16 -21.07 6.39
N SER A 95 -16.20 -20.47 5.82
CA SER A 95 -16.06 -19.47 4.73
C SER A 95 -15.11 -18.33 5.11
N GLU A 96 -15.13 -17.89 6.37
CA GLU A 96 -14.21 -16.87 6.84
C GLU A 96 -12.76 -17.37 6.87
N ASN A 97 -12.53 -18.60 7.33
CA ASN A 97 -11.19 -19.19 7.34
C ASN A 97 -10.67 -19.57 5.96
N GLN A 98 -11.51 -19.80 4.98
CA GLN A 98 -11.10 -19.92 3.58
C GLN A 98 -10.47 -18.60 3.07
N ILE A 99 -11.11 -17.45 3.35
CA ILE A 99 -10.57 -16.12 3.05
C ILE A 99 -9.28 -15.88 3.84
N ASN A 100 -9.28 -16.19 5.13
CA ASN A 100 -8.11 -16.05 6.00
C ASN A 100 -6.92 -16.86 5.49
N HIS A 101 -7.16 -18.11 5.07
CA HIS A 101 -6.15 -18.98 4.48
C HIS A 101 -5.57 -18.38 3.20
N THR A 102 -6.42 -17.97 2.27
CA THR A 102 -6.01 -17.35 1.01
C THR A 102 -5.08 -16.15 1.25
N ILE A 103 -5.41 -15.28 2.19
CA ILE A 103 -4.64 -14.07 2.45
C ILE A 103 -3.30 -14.37 3.15
N ILE A 104 -3.32 -15.19 4.22
CA ILE A 104 -2.06 -15.48 4.93
C ILE A 104 -1.11 -16.29 4.06
N ARG A 105 -1.64 -17.23 3.24
CA ARG A 105 -0.86 -17.98 2.27
C ARG A 105 -0.19 -17.05 1.24
N ALA A 106 -0.95 -16.12 0.66
CA ALA A 106 -0.42 -15.14 -0.29
C ALA A 106 0.66 -14.25 0.34
N GLN A 107 0.49 -13.83 1.59
CA GLN A 107 1.50 -13.04 2.32
C GLN A 107 2.79 -13.83 2.55
N VAL A 108 2.68 -15.10 2.93
CA VAL A 108 3.86 -15.98 3.14
C VAL A 108 4.54 -16.27 1.81
N GLN A 109 3.76 -16.61 0.76
CA GLN A 109 4.26 -16.85 -0.59
C GLN A 109 5.03 -15.65 -1.14
N ASN A 110 4.48 -14.43 -0.99
CA ASN A 110 5.18 -13.23 -1.44
C ASN A 110 6.56 -13.07 -0.80
N LYS A 111 6.72 -13.39 0.49
CA LYS A 111 8.03 -13.33 1.15
C LYS A 111 9.01 -14.41 0.68
N VAL A 112 8.50 -15.58 0.33
CA VAL A 112 9.30 -16.64 -0.31
C VAL A 112 9.75 -16.19 -1.71
N ASP A 113 8.84 -15.59 -2.48
CA ASP A 113 9.15 -15.09 -3.82
C ASP A 113 10.14 -13.92 -3.81
N GLU A 114 9.99 -12.95 -2.90
CA GLU A 114 10.96 -11.86 -2.71
C GLU A 114 12.38 -12.40 -2.45
N TYR A 115 12.50 -13.44 -1.64
CA TYR A 115 13.80 -14.08 -1.39
C TYR A 115 14.30 -14.83 -2.62
N ARG A 116 13.44 -15.62 -3.28
CA ARG A 116 13.76 -16.40 -4.50
C ARG A 116 14.29 -15.51 -5.63
N PHE A 117 13.72 -14.33 -5.78
CA PHE A 117 14.12 -13.35 -6.80
C PHE A 117 15.20 -12.38 -6.32
N ASN A 118 15.80 -12.59 -5.16
CA ASN A 118 16.83 -11.72 -4.59
C ASN A 118 16.40 -10.24 -4.47
N ALA A 119 15.15 -9.97 -4.15
CA ALA A 119 14.65 -8.60 -4.01
C ALA A 119 15.42 -7.78 -2.96
N HIS A 120 16.01 -8.44 -1.97
CA HIS A 120 16.86 -7.83 -0.94
C HIS A 120 18.20 -7.29 -1.47
N TYR A 121 18.59 -7.57 -2.73
CA TYR A 121 19.75 -6.98 -3.38
C TYR A 121 19.50 -5.53 -3.81
N MET A 122 18.24 -5.12 -3.94
CA MET A 122 17.82 -3.77 -4.34
C MET A 122 17.01 -3.08 -3.23
N PRO A 123 17.62 -2.75 -2.07
CA PRO A 123 16.90 -2.24 -0.89
C PRO A 123 16.54 -0.75 -0.99
N LEU A 124 16.38 -0.23 -2.20
CA LEU A 124 16.03 1.17 -2.47
C LEU A 124 15.14 1.28 -3.72
N THR A 125 14.34 2.34 -3.78
CA THR A 125 13.57 2.79 -4.94
C THR A 125 13.98 4.23 -5.27
N SER A 126 13.38 4.85 -6.28
CA SER A 126 13.61 6.28 -6.58
C SER A 126 13.20 7.22 -5.44
N GLU A 127 12.26 6.81 -4.58
CA GLU A 127 11.69 7.63 -3.51
C GLU A 127 12.22 7.27 -2.13
N TYR A 128 12.50 5.99 -1.89
CA TYR A 128 12.79 5.44 -0.57
C TYR A 128 14.00 4.53 -0.59
N GLY A 129 14.63 4.41 0.58
CA GLY A 129 15.65 3.42 0.84
C GLY A 129 15.71 3.05 2.32
N PHE A 130 16.52 2.06 2.68
CA PHE A 130 16.71 1.66 4.06
C PHE A 130 17.20 2.83 4.94
N HIS A 131 17.97 3.77 4.37
CA HIS A 131 18.49 4.95 5.05
C HIS A 131 17.39 5.96 5.40
N SER A 132 16.49 6.29 4.46
CA SER A 132 15.40 7.24 4.68
C SER A 132 14.29 6.67 5.57
N SER A 133 14.09 5.35 5.56
CA SER A 133 13.10 4.68 6.42
C SER A 133 13.43 4.75 7.91
N LEU A 134 14.71 4.95 8.27
CA LEU A 134 15.14 5.08 9.67
C LEU A 134 14.58 6.31 10.37
N SER A 135 14.35 7.42 9.65
CA SER A 135 13.77 8.65 10.24
C SER A 135 12.39 8.41 10.86
N PHE A 136 11.64 7.44 10.31
CA PHE A 136 10.33 7.05 10.86
C PHE A 136 10.41 6.20 12.14
N MET A 137 11.60 5.71 12.50
CA MET A 137 11.79 4.88 13.70
C MET A 137 11.41 5.62 14.98
N VAL A 138 11.60 6.93 15.03
CA VAL A 138 11.22 7.79 16.16
C VAL A 138 9.76 7.56 16.60
N ARG A 139 8.89 7.29 15.66
CA ARG A 139 7.44 7.14 15.89
C ARG A 139 7.05 5.88 16.67
N GLY A 140 7.95 4.92 16.80
CA GLY A 140 7.75 3.64 17.51
C GLY A 140 8.15 3.67 18.98
N HIS A 141 8.50 4.83 19.55
CA HIS A 141 9.02 4.95 20.92
C HIS A 141 8.11 5.79 21.81
N ASP A 142 8.05 5.39 23.09
CA ASP A 142 7.33 6.14 24.14
C ASP A 142 8.31 7.06 24.87
N PHE A 143 8.48 8.27 24.35
CA PHE A 143 9.36 9.27 24.95
C PHE A 143 8.78 9.94 26.21
N THR A 144 7.63 9.52 26.71
CA THR A 144 7.15 9.93 28.03
C THR A 144 7.86 9.18 29.16
N LYS A 145 8.75 8.22 28.81
CA LYS A 145 9.52 7.38 29.75
C LYS A 145 11.01 7.36 29.37
N LYS A 146 11.90 7.36 30.36
CA LYS A 146 13.34 7.21 30.18
C LYS A 146 13.70 6.00 29.31
N ALA A 147 13.06 4.84 29.57
CA ALA A 147 13.29 3.62 28.82
C ALA A 147 13.02 3.76 27.31
N GLY A 148 12.11 4.65 26.91
CA GLY A 148 11.86 4.94 25.49
C GLY A 148 13.05 5.63 24.82
N PHE A 149 13.70 6.58 25.50
CA PHE A 149 14.93 7.21 25.03
C PHE A 149 16.09 6.23 24.98
N GLU A 150 16.28 5.42 26.03
CA GLU A 150 17.33 4.41 26.09
C GLU A 150 17.21 3.38 24.96
N LEU A 151 15.99 2.88 24.72
CA LEU A 151 15.72 1.95 23.62
C LEU A 151 16.00 2.60 22.24
N TYR A 152 15.63 3.85 22.06
CA TYR A 152 15.91 4.59 20.84
C TYR A 152 17.41 4.74 20.59
N LEU A 153 18.18 5.16 21.62
CA LEU A 153 19.62 5.26 21.54
C LEU A 153 20.29 3.91 21.23
N LYS A 154 19.81 2.83 21.85
CA LYS A 154 20.32 1.50 21.57
C LYS A 154 20.03 1.04 20.14
N ARG A 155 18.90 1.43 19.56
CA ARG A 155 18.62 1.21 18.13
C ARG A 155 19.53 2.02 17.23
N LEU A 156 19.72 3.30 17.53
CA LEU A 156 20.62 4.18 16.77
C LEU A 156 22.07 3.66 16.78
N SER A 157 22.56 3.10 17.90
CA SER A 157 23.90 2.51 17.95
C SER A 157 24.07 1.28 17.05
N GLN A 158 22.98 0.66 16.55
CA GLN A 158 23.03 -0.48 15.63
C GLN A 158 22.95 -0.07 14.14
N VAL A 159 22.83 1.22 13.84
CA VAL A 159 22.75 1.73 12.47
C VAL A 159 23.96 1.31 11.62
N PRO A 160 25.21 1.36 12.11
CA PRO A 160 26.37 0.92 11.32
C PRO A 160 26.26 -0.51 10.81
N ARG A 161 25.89 -1.45 11.69
CA ARG A 161 25.68 -2.86 11.31
C ARG A 161 24.58 -3.00 10.25
N PHE A 162 23.45 -2.33 10.45
CA PHE A 162 22.31 -2.39 9.53
C PHE A 162 22.67 -1.84 8.14
N PHE A 163 23.45 -0.74 8.09
CA PHE A 163 23.93 -0.16 6.83
C PHE A 163 24.92 -1.09 6.14
N GLN A 164 25.91 -1.61 6.86
CA GLN A 164 26.89 -2.54 6.31
C GLN A 164 26.25 -3.79 5.70
N GLN A 165 25.20 -4.32 6.33
CA GLN A 165 24.46 -5.47 5.78
C GLN A 165 23.70 -5.12 4.49
N ASN A 166 23.07 -3.94 4.41
CA ASN A 166 22.43 -3.48 3.16
C ASN A 166 23.47 -3.25 2.07
N ILE A 167 24.59 -2.58 2.38
CA ILE A 167 25.70 -2.36 1.43
C ILE A 167 26.25 -3.70 0.92
N ALA A 168 26.41 -4.69 1.79
CA ALA A 168 26.85 -6.02 1.38
C ALA A 168 25.89 -6.66 0.37
N TRP A 169 24.58 -6.57 0.57
CA TRP A 169 23.60 -7.08 -0.38
C TRP A 169 23.57 -6.27 -1.68
N MET A 170 23.72 -4.96 -1.60
CA MET A 170 23.84 -4.12 -2.81
C MET A 170 25.09 -4.51 -3.63
N LYS A 171 26.20 -4.85 -2.98
CA LYS A 171 27.41 -5.37 -3.64
C LYS A 171 27.17 -6.73 -4.31
N GLU A 172 26.42 -7.63 -3.68
CA GLU A 172 25.99 -8.88 -4.33
C GLU A 172 25.06 -8.59 -5.52
N GLY A 173 24.17 -7.61 -5.38
CA GLY A 173 23.31 -7.13 -6.47
C GLY A 173 24.11 -6.61 -7.67
N MET A 174 25.16 -5.80 -7.44
CA MET A 174 26.07 -5.33 -8.50
C MET A 174 26.72 -6.51 -9.24
N LYS A 175 27.24 -7.51 -8.53
CA LYS A 175 27.81 -8.73 -9.12
C LYS A 175 26.81 -9.53 -9.94
N ALA A 176 25.55 -9.57 -9.50
CA ALA A 176 24.47 -10.31 -10.14
C ALA A 176 23.75 -9.53 -11.25
N GLY A 177 24.07 -8.25 -11.52
CA GLY A 177 23.33 -7.39 -12.44
C GLY A 177 21.96 -6.97 -11.91
N LEU A 178 21.73 -7.06 -10.60
CA LEU A 178 20.48 -6.70 -9.90
C LEU A 178 20.68 -5.37 -9.16
N THR A 179 20.68 -4.27 -9.90
CA THR A 179 20.73 -2.90 -9.36
C THR A 179 19.51 -2.11 -9.79
N GLN A 180 19.23 -1.00 -9.12
CA GLN A 180 18.35 0.00 -9.73
C GLN A 180 19.03 0.61 -10.95
N PRO A 181 18.25 1.07 -11.97
CA PRO A 181 18.85 1.72 -13.14
C PRO A 181 19.45 3.09 -12.80
N GLN A 182 20.52 3.47 -13.49
CA GLN A 182 21.14 4.79 -13.33
C GLN A 182 20.15 5.94 -13.49
N ALA A 183 19.18 5.80 -14.40
CA ALA A 183 18.20 6.83 -14.69
C ALA A 183 17.38 7.30 -13.46
N VAL A 184 17.13 6.41 -12.50
CA VAL A 184 16.36 6.72 -11.29
C VAL A 184 17.24 7.09 -10.08
N LEU A 185 18.56 7.02 -10.24
CA LEU A 185 19.52 7.31 -9.18
C LEU A 185 20.11 8.72 -9.25
N VAL A 186 19.73 9.51 -10.25
CA VAL A 186 20.22 10.89 -10.41
C VAL A 186 19.67 11.77 -9.30
N GLY A 187 20.58 12.39 -8.53
CA GLY A 187 20.21 13.22 -7.37
C GLY A 187 19.78 12.43 -6.11
N TYR A 188 19.88 11.10 -6.15
CA TYR A 188 19.53 10.27 -4.99
C TYR A 188 20.49 10.48 -3.82
N GLU A 189 21.76 10.79 -4.10
CA GLU A 189 22.79 11.12 -3.11
C GLU A 189 22.39 12.25 -2.16
N GLU A 190 21.55 13.18 -2.61
CA GLU A 190 21.03 14.27 -1.76
C GLU A 190 20.19 13.73 -0.59
N SER A 191 19.43 12.64 -0.82
CA SER A 191 18.63 12.01 0.24
C SER A 191 19.48 11.31 1.29
N ILE A 192 20.74 10.97 0.95
CA ILE A 192 21.71 10.37 1.89
C ILE A 192 22.46 11.49 2.64
N SER A 193 23.00 12.47 1.92
CA SER A 193 23.78 13.56 2.48
C SER A 193 22.99 14.47 3.41
N ALA A 194 21.65 14.53 3.26
CA ALA A 194 20.75 15.27 4.15
C ALA A 194 20.87 14.85 5.63
N TYR A 195 21.38 13.64 5.90
CA TYR A 195 21.60 13.14 7.26
C TYR A 195 23.05 13.30 7.76
N ILE A 196 23.95 13.83 6.91
CA ILE A 196 25.36 14.08 7.26
C ILE A 196 25.50 15.54 7.67
N LEU A 197 25.23 15.82 8.95
CA LEU A 197 25.16 17.17 9.49
C LEU A 197 26.38 17.45 10.39
N GLU A 198 26.92 18.66 10.30
CA GLU A 198 27.96 19.15 11.22
C GLU A 198 27.35 19.46 12.61
N ASN A 199 26.16 20.09 12.63
CA ASN A 199 25.44 20.36 13.86
C ASN A 199 24.48 19.22 14.18
N ILE A 200 24.85 18.36 15.12
CA ILE A 200 24.07 17.20 15.55
C ILE A 200 22.66 17.58 16.05
N GLU A 201 22.49 18.76 16.65
CA GLU A 201 21.20 19.19 17.19
C GLU A 201 20.17 19.51 16.10
N GLU A 202 20.61 19.70 14.86
CA GLU A 202 19.73 19.87 13.70
C GLU A 202 19.22 18.53 13.13
N SER A 203 19.86 17.41 13.54
CA SER A 203 19.46 16.08 13.09
C SER A 203 18.03 15.73 13.52
N GLU A 204 17.25 15.16 12.59
CA GLU A 204 15.94 14.57 12.89
C GLU A 204 16.04 13.49 13.97
N PHE A 205 17.15 12.76 14.03
CA PHE A 205 17.39 11.76 15.07
C PHE A 205 17.61 12.35 16.45
N PHE A 206 18.02 13.63 16.55
CA PHE A 206 18.16 14.35 17.81
C PHE A 206 16.83 14.98 18.26
N ALA A 207 15.83 15.09 17.42
CA ALA A 207 14.58 15.78 17.73
C ALA A 207 13.90 15.34 19.05
N PRO A 208 13.85 14.04 19.44
CA PRO A 208 13.30 13.64 20.74
C PRO A 208 14.02 14.23 21.94
N PHE A 209 15.31 14.56 21.81
CA PHE A 209 16.16 15.09 22.87
C PHE A 209 16.09 16.63 23.03
N LYS A 210 15.23 17.31 22.26
CA LYS A 210 14.99 18.75 22.40
C LYS A 210 14.00 19.10 23.51
N ALA A 211 13.20 18.12 23.96
CA ALA A 211 12.19 18.33 25.00
C ALA A 211 12.19 17.17 26.01
N ASN A 212 12.29 17.50 27.31
CA ASN A 212 12.26 16.53 28.42
C ASN A 212 10.81 16.07 28.69
N THR A 213 10.25 15.28 27.77
CA THR A 213 8.89 14.75 27.86
C THR A 213 8.72 13.69 28.95
N ALA A 214 9.81 13.03 29.36
CA ALA A 214 9.83 12.07 30.47
C ALA A 214 9.95 12.71 31.86
N LYS A 215 10.05 14.04 31.93
CA LYS A 215 10.15 14.81 33.17
C LYS A 215 11.29 14.32 34.10
N LEU A 216 12.43 14.00 33.52
CA LEU A 216 13.62 13.59 34.22
C LEU A 216 14.27 14.79 34.96
N ASN A 217 15.05 14.52 35.98
CA ASN A 217 15.87 15.57 36.59
C ASN A 217 16.97 16.06 35.61
N ASP A 218 17.52 17.25 35.87
CA ASP A 218 18.46 17.90 34.95
C ASP A 218 19.68 17.05 34.65
N ALA A 219 20.25 16.35 35.66
CA ALA A 219 21.41 15.53 35.48
C ALA A 219 21.14 14.31 34.57
N GLU A 220 20.02 13.63 34.77
CA GLU A 220 19.60 12.52 33.90
C GLU A 220 19.32 12.99 32.48
N TRP A 221 18.64 14.15 32.34
CA TRP A 221 18.33 14.71 31.04
C TRP A 221 19.58 15.10 30.26
N GLN A 222 20.50 15.81 30.89
CA GLN A 222 21.78 16.18 30.29
C GLN A 222 22.61 14.93 29.90
N ALA A 223 22.61 13.89 30.75
CA ALA A 223 23.29 12.63 30.43
C ALA A 223 22.69 11.95 29.17
N LEU A 224 21.35 11.91 29.01
CA LEU A 224 20.71 11.38 27.81
C LEU A 224 21.03 12.22 26.56
N GLN A 225 21.04 13.54 26.69
CA GLN A 225 21.41 14.42 25.56
C GLN A 225 22.87 14.22 25.15
N ALA A 226 23.79 14.09 26.12
CA ALA A 226 25.21 13.82 25.86
C ALA A 226 25.38 12.45 25.15
N GLN A 227 24.69 11.42 25.64
CA GLN A 227 24.69 10.10 25.03
C GLN A 227 24.09 10.11 23.60
N ALA A 228 23.03 10.89 23.37
CA ALA A 228 22.45 11.05 22.03
C ALA A 228 23.48 11.69 21.08
N LYS A 229 24.15 12.76 21.49
CA LYS A 229 25.19 13.39 20.68
C LYS A 229 26.34 12.41 20.38
N GLN A 230 26.75 11.64 21.35
CA GLN A 230 27.79 10.61 21.15
C GLN A 230 27.36 9.54 20.16
N VAL A 231 26.17 8.95 20.31
CA VAL A 231 25.66 7.91 19.39
C VAL A 231 25.50 8.46 17.98
N LEU A 232 25.01 9.68 17.81
CA LEU A 232 24.87 10.29 16.51
C LEU A 232 26.23 10.54 15.84
N SER A 233 27.21 11.09 16.57
CA SER A 233 28.56 11.37 16.05
C SER A 233 29.41 10.13 15.77
N GLU A 234 29.27 9.09 16.59
CA GLU A 234 30.14 7.91 16.52
C GLU A 234 29.51 6.74 15.74
N SER A 235 28.18 6.72 15.56
CA SER A 235 27.49 5.62 14.90
C SER A 235 26.67 6.07 13.69
N VAL A 236 25.72 7.00 13.86
CA VAL A 236 24.76 7.31 12.81
C VAL A 236 25.42 8.08 11.66
N ILE A 237 26.04 9.22 11.94
CA ILE A 237 26.66 10.07 10.91
C ILE A 237 27.74 9.31 10.13
N PRO A 238 28.68 8.57 10.76
CA PRO A 238 29.66 7.76 10.03
C PRO A 238 29.02 6.70 9.11
N ALA A 239 27.95 6.05 9.55
CA ALA A 239 27.24 5.08 8.71
C ALA A 239 26.62 5.72 7.44
N TYR A 240 26.07 6.92 7.56
CA TYR A 240 25.60 7.68 6.40
C TYR A 240 26.74 8.15 5.50
N GLN A 241 27.90 8.54 6.04
CA GLN A 241 29.10 8.89 5.29
C GLN A 241 29.63 7.70 4.50
N ASP A 242 29.73 6.53 5.12
CA ASP A 242 30.13 5.28 4.47
C ASP A 242 29.17 4.91 3.34
N TYR A 243 27.87 5.01 3.59
CA TYR A 243 26.86 4.74 2.56
C TYR A 243 26.91 5.75 1.43
N PHE A 244 27.07 7.04 1.72
CA PHE A 244 27.21 8.08 0.71
C PHE A 244 28.43 7.82 -0.20
N THR A 245 29.56 7.49 0.40
CA THR A 245 30.79 7.15 -0.32
C THR A 245 30.58 5.93 -1.21
N PHE A 246 30.08 4.82 -0.63
CA PHE A 246 29.77 3.62 -1.41
C PHE A 246 28.78 3.91 -2.56
N PHE A 247 27.72 4.64 -2.29
CA PHE A 247 26.71 4.95 -3.29
C PHE A 247 27.27 5.75 -4.45
N THR A 248 28.05 6.78 -4.16
CA THR A 248 28.57 7.70 -5.19
C THR A 248 29.76 7.14 -5.96
N THR A 249 30.61 6.35 -5.30
CA THR A 249 31.87 5.86 -5.91
C THR A 249 31.79 4.44 -6.46
N GLU A 250 30.88 3.60 -5.96
CA GLU A 250 30.78 2.20 -6.37
C GLU A 250 29.40 1.90 -6.99
N TYR A 251 28.29 2.13 -6.25
CA TYR A 251 26.97 1.61 -6.65
C TYR A 251 26.40 2.31 -7.87
N ARG A 252 26.30 3.66 -7.84
CA ARG A 252 25.73 4.43 -8.96
C ARG A 252 26.52 4.28 -10.25
N PRO A 253 27.86 4.32 -10.26
CA PRO A 253 28.63 4.07 -11.48
C PRO A 253 28.47 2.67 -12.08
N ALA A 254 28.25 1.65 -11.24
CA ALA A 254 28.05 0.27 -11.64
C ALA A 254 26.57 -0.11 -11.85
N ALA A 255 25.65 0.82 -11.62
CA ALA A 255 24.23 0.56 -11.81
C ALA A 255 23.90 0.34 -13.30
N ARG A 256 22.93 -0.53 -13.59
CA ARG A 256 22.51 -0.87 -14.95
C ARG A 256 21.97 0.36 -15.71
N GLU A 257 22.15 0.39 -17.02
CA GLU A 257 21.60 1.43 -17.89
C GLU A 257 20.16 1.11 -18.31
N GLU A 258 19.85 -0.16 -18.56
CA GLU A 258 18.53 -0.60 -18.98
C GLU A 258 17.51 -0.45 -17.84
N ILE A 259 16.40 0.19 -18.15
CA ILE A 259 15.37 0.50 -17.16
C ILE A 259 14.43 -0.68 -16.88
N GLY A 260 14.19 -1.57 -17.86
CA GLY A 260 13.30 -2.70 -17.73
C GLY A 260 13.84 -3.77 -16.81
N ILE A 261 13.06 -4.22 -15.83
CA ILE A 261 13.48 -5.31 -14.93
C ILE A 261 13.65 -6.64 -15.69
N SER A 262 12.95 -6.83 -16.81
CA SER A 262 13.06 -8.03 -17.66
C SER A 262 14.46 -8.26 -18.25
N THR A 263 15.32 -7.26 -18.27
CA THR A 263 16.71 -7.38 -18.73
C THR A 263 17.64 -7.99 -17.69
N THR A 264 17.19 -8.08 -16.43
CA THR A 264 17.95 -8.69 -15.34
C THR A 264 17.79 -10.22 -15.31
N PRO A 265 18.67 -10.95 -14.61
CA PRO A 265 18.51 -12.39 -14.43
C PRO A 265 17.15 -12.76 -13.83
N ASN A 266 16.41 -13.66 -14.47
CA ASN A 266 15.03 -14.01 -14.12
C ASN A 266 14.03 -12.83 -14.12
N GLY A 267 14.39 -11.69 -14.70
CA GLY A 267 13.63 -10.44 -14.59
C GLY A 267 12.22 -10.53 -15.19
N LYS A 268 12.01 -11.28 -16.29
CA LYS A 268 10.65 -11.51 -16.85
C LYS A 268 9.77 -12.26 -15.87
N ALA A 269 10.29 -13.34 -15.25
CA ALA A 269 9.55 -14.10 -14.25
C ALA A 269 9.30 -13.28 -12.98
N PHE A 270 10.27 -12.45 -12.57
CA PHE A 270 10.09 -11.52 -11.47
C PHE A 270 9.00 -10.49 -11.76
N TYR A 271 8.99 -9.89 -12.95
CA TYR A 271 7.96 -8.93 -13.33
C TYR A 271 6.56 -9.55 -13.36
N ALA A 272 6.41 -10.73 -13.98
CA ALA A 272 5.14 -11.46 -13.99
C ALA A 272 4.64 -11.76 -12.56
N ASN A 273 5.55 -12.20 -11.67
CA ASN A 273 5.23 -12.41 -10.27
C ASN A 273 4.81 -11.10 -9.56
N ARG A 274 5.46 -9.98 -9.83
CA ARG A 274 5.07 -8.68 -9.27
C ARG A 274 3.72 -8.20 -9.80
N ALA A 275 3.48 -8.33 -11.10
CA ALA A 275 2.18 -8.01 -11.71
C ALA A 275 1.05 -8.80 -11.05
N GLN A 276 1.20 -10.12 -10.92
CA GLN A 276 0.23 -10.98 -10.23
C GLN A 276 0.05 -10.58 -8.75
N HIS A 277 1.14 -10.32 -8.03
CA HIS A 277 1.08 -9.91 -6.62
C HIS A 277 0.31 -8.60 -6.43
N TYR A 278 0.59 -7.59 -7.25
CA TYR A 278 -0.01 -6.27 -7.10
C TYR A 278 -1.42 -6.17 -7.67
N THR A 279 -1.76 -6.96 -8.68
CA THR A 279 -3.11 -6.97 -9.26
C THR A 279 -4.01 -8.02 -8.63
N THR A 280 -3.44 -9.06 -8.01
CA THR A 280 -4.15 -10.25 -7.52
C THR A 280 -4.99 -10.95 -8.60
N THR A 281 -4.55 -10.87 -9.87
CA THR A 281 -5.18 -11.51 -11.03
C THR A 281 -4.18 -12.36 -11.78
N ASP A 282 -4.67 -13.28 -12.62
CA ASP A 282 -3.83 -14.11 -13.50
C ASP A 282 -3.62 -13.46 -14.89
N MET A 283 -3.90 -12.15 -15.02
CA MET A 283 -3.66 -11.42 -16.27
C MET A 283 -2.17 -11.39 -16.60
N THR A 284 -1.85 -11.69 -17.86
CA THR A 284 -0.47 -11.55 -18.34
C THR A 284 -0.11 -10.06 -18.53
N PRO A 285 1.18 -9.70 -18.49
CA PRO A 285 1.61 -8.34 -18.78
C PRO A 285 1.13 -7.81 -20.14
N GLU A 286 1.02 -8.68 -21.14
CA GLU A 286 0.50 -8.37 -22.47
C GLU A 286 -0.99 -8.00 -22.43
N ALA A 287 -1.79 -8.78 -21.72
CA ALA A 287 -3.21 -8.51 -21.54
C ALA A 287 -3.45 -7.20 -20.75
N ILE A 288 -2.63 -6.93 -19.74
CA ILE A 288 -2.68 -5.68 -18.97
C ILE A 288 -2.31 -4.48 -19.86
N HIS A 289 -1.28 -4.61 -20.69
CA HIS A 289 -0.86 -3.55 -21.63
C HIS A 289 -1.98 -3.19 -22.60
N GLU A 290 -2.57 -4.19 -23.23
CA GLU A 290 -3.67 -4.01 -24.20
C GLU A 290 -4.90 -3.39 -23.53
N LEU A 291 -5.29 -3.86 -22.34
CA LEU A 291 -6.35 -3.24 -21.56
C LEU A 291 -6.04 -1.77 -21.26
N GLY A 292 -4.78 -1.46 -20.93
CA GLY A 292 -4.33 -0.10 -20.72
C GLY A 292 -4.52 0.79 -21.95
N LEU A 293 -4.16 0.31 -23.13
CA LEU A 293 -4.36 1.05 -24.39
C LEU A 293 -5.84 1.30 -24.68
N GLN A 294 -6.72 0.32 -24.45
CA GLN A 294 -8.15 0.44 -24.61
C GLN A 294 -8.74 1.50 -23.67
N GLU A 295 -8.36 1.47 -22.40
CA GLU A 295 -8.81 2.47 -21.41
C GLU A 295 -8.30 3.88 -21.72
N VAL A 296 -7.06 4.02 -22.15
CA VAL A 296 -6.50 5.31 -22.59
C VAL A 296 -7.32 5.86 -23.76
N ALA A 297 -7.66 5.04 -24.76
CA ALA A 297 -8.48 5.47 -25.90
C ALA A 297 -9.90 5.89 -25.46
N ARG A 298 -10.55 5.12 -24.57
CA ARG A 298 -11.88 5.43 -24.03
C ARG A 298 -11.88 6.77 -23.30
N ILE A 299 -10.96 6.92 -22.33
CA ILE A 299 -10.91 8.13 -21.51
C ILE A 299 -10.56 9.36 -22.35
N ARG A 300 -9.67 9.20 -23.36
CA ARG A 300 -9.33 10.27 -24.29
C ARG A 300 -10.57 10.79 -25.03
N ALA A 301 -11.42 9.89 -25.49
CA ALA A 301 -12.66 10.29 -26.17
C ALA A 301 -13.60 11.09 -25.25
N GLU A 302 -13.70 10.72 -23.96
CA GLU A 302 -14.48 11.48 -22.97
C GLU A 302 -13.85 12.86 -22.69
N MET A 303 -12.53 12.95 -22.55
CA MET A 303 -11.83 14.22 -22.36
C MET A 303 -12.04 15.17 -23.55
N GLU A 304 -11.99 14.68 -24.77
CA GLU A 304 -12.24 15.47 -25.99
C GLU A 304 -13.69 15.98 -26.07
N GLN A 305 -14.66 15.26 -25.51
CA GLN A 305 -16.04 15.75 -25.39
C GLN A 305 -16.11 16.96 -24.45
N ILE A 306 -15.39 16.94 -23.33
CA ILE A 306 -15.35 18.07 -22.40
C ILE A 306 -14.68 19.29 -23.05
N ILE A 307 -13.60 19.11 -23.80
CA ILE A 307 -12.94 20.21 -24.55
C ILE A 307 -13.94 20.91 -25.47
N LYS A 308 -14.76 20.13 -26.19
CA LYS A 308 -15.84 20.68 -27.03
C LYS A 308 -16.93 21.38 -26.20
N GLN A 309 -17.30 20.80 -25.05
CA GLN A 309 -18.33 21.36 -24.16
C GLN A 309 -17.92 22.75 -23.61
N VAL A 310 -16.65 22.97 -23.29
CA VAL A 310 -16.15 24.27 -22.83
C VAL A 310 -15.89 25.27 -23.95
N GLY A 311 -16.09 24.89 -25.22
CA GLY A 311 -15.90 25.76 -26.39
C GLY A 311 -14.44 26.11 -26.67
N PHE A 312 -13.49 25.27 -26.26
CA PHE A 312 -12.08 25.54 -26.51
C PHE A 312 -11.71 25.24 -27.97
N GLU A 313 -11.25 26.26 -28.67
CA GLU A 313 -10.81 26.15 -30.07
C GLU A 313 -9.31 25.84 -30.11
N GLY A 314 -8.97 24.56 -30.15
CA GLY A 314 -7.58 24.11 -30.19
C GLY A 314 -7.46 22.60 -30.07
N SER A 315 -6.23 22.10 -30.20
CA SER A 315 -5.91 20.69 -30.01
C SER A 315 -5.97 20.29 -28.53
N PHE A 316 -6.01 19.00 -28.28
CA PHE A 316 -5.89 18.45 -26.92
C PHE A 316 -4.61 18.94 -26.22
N ALA A 317 -3.48 19.00 -26.92
CA ALA A 317 -2.21 19.45 -26.35
C ALA A 317 -2.27 20.94 -25.95
N GLU A 318 -2.91 21.79 -26.73
CA GLU A 318 -3.11 23.20 -26.41
C GLU A 318 -4.06 23.37 -25.22
N PHE A 319 -5.11 22.57 -25.12
CA PHE A 319 -5.99 22.58 -23.96
C PHE A 319 -5.26 22.14 -22.68
N VAL A 320 -4.45 21.10 -22.76
CA VAL A 320 -3.61 20.65 -21.64
C VAL A 320 -2.59 21.72 -21.25
N HIS A 321 -2.02 22.43 -22.22
CA HIS A 321 -1.14 23.56 -21.96
C HIS A 321 -1.86 24.69 -21.25
N PHE A 322 -3.06 25.05 -21.71
CA PHE A 322 -3.92 26.03 -21.06
C PHE A 322 -4.20 25.66 -19.59
N LEU A 323 -4.60 24.43 -19.32
CA LEU A 323 -4.85 23.96 -17.95
C LEU A 323 -3.60 24.03 -17.06
N ARG A 324 -2.42 23.82 -17.63
CA ARG A 324 -1.13 23.85 -16.88
C ARG A 324 -0.63 25.26 -16.59
N THR A 325 -1.08 26.26 -17.31
CA THR A 325 -0.46 27.60 -17.31
C THR A 325 -1.39 28.72 -16.91
N ASP A 326 -2.71 28.55 -17.04
CA ASP A 326 -3.66 29.62 -16.69
C ASP A 326 -3.81 29.72 -15.16
N PRO A 327 -3.55 30.91 -14.58
CA PRO A 327 -3.60 31.13 -13.13
C PRO A 327 -4.95 30.83 -12.47
N GLN A 328 -6.07 30.86 -13.21
CA GLN A 328 -7.40 30.58 -12.68
C GLN A 328 -7.50 29.19 -12.03
N PHE A 329 -6.65 28.25 -12.44
CA PHE A 329 -6.67 26.87 -11.96
C PHE A 329 -5.81 26.63 -10.73
N TYR A 330 -5.20 27.65 -10.14
CA TYR A 330 -4.24 27.50 -9.05
C TYR A 330 -4.60 28.33 -7.84
N ALA A 331 -4.43 27.76 -6.65
CA ALA A 331 -4.55 28.52 -5.42
C ALA A 331 -3.42 29.55 -5.30
N THR A 332 -3.73 30.73 -4.77
CA THR A 332 -2.75 31.81 -4.56
C THR A 332 -2.03 31.68 -3.22
N THR A 333 -2.60 30.96 -2.26
CA THR A 333 -2.00 30.72 -0.94
C THR A 333 -2.18 29.26 -0.50
N PRO A 334 -1.27 28.73 0.33
CA PRO A 334 -1.42 27.40 0.95
C PRO A 334 -2.74 27.25 1.72
N GLU A 335 -3.16 28.30 2.41
CA GLU A 335 -4.41 28.33 3.17
C GLU A 335 -5.63 28.19 2.26
N GLN A 336 -5.65 28.82 1.09
CA GLN A 336 -6.72 28.67 0.12
C GLN A 336 -6.84 27.22 -0.33
N LEU A 337 -5.73 26.57 -0.71
CA LEU A 337 -5.74 25.17 -1.14
C LEU A 337 -6.28 24.24 -0.05
N LEU A 338 -5.88 24.44 1.21
CA LEU A 338 -6.38 23.67 2.36
C LEU A 338 -7.87 23.91 2.64
N LYS A 339 -8.35 25.15 2.49
CA LYS A 339 -9.77 25.49 2.65
C LYS A 339 -10.62 24.78 1.58
N GLU A 340 -10.19 24.81 0.32
CA GLU A 340 -10.89 24.13 -0.77
C GLU A 340 -10.93 22.60 -0.54
N ALA A 341 -9.81 21.98 -0.20
CA ALA A 341 -9.77 20.56 0.13
C ALA A 341 -10.70 20.20 1.30
N SER A 342 -10.71 21.04 2.35
CA SER A 342 -11.56 20.82 3.53
C SER A 342 -13.06 21.01 3.19
N PHE A 343 -13.39 21.96 2.33
CA PHE A 343 -14.76 22.20 1.87
C PHE A 343 -15.28 21.01 1.05
N ILE A 344 -14.48 20.53 0.09
CA ILE A 344 -14.80 19.35 -0.72
C ILE A 344 -15.01 18.11 0.19
N ALA A 345 -14.11 17.88 1.12
CA ALA A 345 -14.21 16.78 2.08
C ALA A 345 -15.51 16.86 2.89
N LYS A 346 -15.85 18.05 3.40
CA LYS A 346 -17.08 18.24 4.18
C LYS A 346 -18.36 18.16 3.35
N LYS A 347 -18.31 18.59 2.09
CA LYS A 347 -19.42 18.41 1.14
C LYS A 347 -19.69 16.91 0.89
N MET A 348 -18.62 16.09 0.80
CA MET A 348 -18.76 14.64 0.61
C MET A 348 -19.29 13.93 1.86
N ASP A 349 -18.94 14.36 3.07
CA ASP A 349 -19.49 13.81 4.31
C ASP A 349 -21.03 13.77 4.28
N ALA A 350 -21.67 14.81 3.74
CA ALA A 350 -23.12 14.90 3.64
C ALA A 350 -23.74 13.90 2.65
N GLN A 351 -22.96 13.32 1.73
CA GLN A 351 -23.43 12.34 0.76
C GLN A 351 -23.23 10.89 1.25
N LEU A 352 -22.33 10.66 2.21
CA LEU A 352 -21.98 9.31 2.67
C LEU A 352 -23.20 8.45 3.08
N PRO A 353 -24.21 8.96 3.81
CA PRO A 353 -25.38 8.14 4.19
C PRO A 353 -26.22 7.64 3.00
N LYS A 354 -26.10 8.25 1.82
CA LYS A 354 -26.77 7.81 0.60
C LYS A 354 -26.05 6.67 -0.10
N LEU A 355 -24.75 6.52 0.20
CA LEU A 355 -23.86 5.56 -0.46
C LEU A 355 -23.43 4.41 0.45
N PHE A 356 -23.51 4.58 1.77
CA PHE A 356 -22.98 3.61 2.74
C PHE A 356 -23.94 3.36 3.91
N HIS A 357 -24.06 2.10 4.32
CA HIS A 357 -24.76 1.72 5.56
C HIS A 357 -23.90 1.96 6.79
N THR A 358 -22.59 1.73 6.66
CA THR A 358 -21.64 1.81 7.78
C THR A 358 -20.63 2.90 7.50
N LEU A 359 -20.44 3.77 8.48
CA LEU A 359 -19.43 4.83 8.43
C LEU A 359 -18.39 4.59 9.52
N PRO A 360 -17.11 4.96 9.30
CA PRO A 360 -16.09 4.80 10.32
C PRO A 360 -16.37 5.69 11.54
N ARG A 361 -16.09 5.18 12.72
CA ARG A 361 -16.16 5.95 13.99
C ARG A 361 -15.01 6.94 14.11
N ARG A 362 -13.86 6.61 13.55
CA ARG A 362 -12.66 7.47 13.58
C ARG A 362 -12.83 8.64 12.63
N PRO A 363 -12.65 9.88 13.11
CA PRO A 363 -12.64 11.05 12.24
C PRO A 363 -11.33 11.17 11.46
N TYR A 364 -11.30 12.09 10.51
CA TYR A 364 -10.09 12.54 9.84
C TYR A 364 -10.01 14.06 9.81
N GLY A 365 -8.79 14.56 9.63
CA GLY A 365 -8.52 15.96 9.39
C GLY A 365 -7.91 16.19 8.01
N VAL A 366 -7.90 17.45 7.56
CA VAL A 366 -7.15 17.91 6.39
C VAL A 366 -5.97 18.72 6.89
N ALA A 367 -4.77 18.38 6.47
CA ALA A 367 -3.54 19.04 6.94
C ALA A 367 -2.52 19.19 5.80
N PRO A 368 -1.60 20.16 5.88
CA PRO A 368 -0.52 20.23 4.91
C PRO A 368 0.45 19.06 5.08
N VAL A 369 1.06 18.61 3.98
CA VAL A 369 2.22 17.73 4.04
C VAL A 369 3.31 18.40 4.88
N PRO A 370 3.98 17.69 5.81
CA PRO A 370 5.07 18.27 6.60
C PRO A 370 6.13 18.93 5.71
N ALA A 371 6.53 20.16 6.09
CA ALA A 371 7.39 21.00 5.25
C ALA A 371 8.74 20.35 4.90
N SER A 372 9.28 19.53 5.79
CA SER A 372 10.55 18.81 5.57
C SER A 372 10.51 17.82 4.41
N ILE A 373 9.34 17.26 4.08
CA ILE A 373 9.20 16.27 3.01
C ILE A 373 8.42 16.81 1.80
N ALA A 374 7.69 17.91 1.94
CA ALA A 374 6.79 18.46 0.93
C ALA A 374 7.44 18.68 -0.46
N PRO A 375 8.71 19.15 -0.59
CA PRO A 375 9.35 19.37 -1.88
C PRO A 375 9.48 18.11 -2.77
N LYS A 376 9.65 16.95 -2.15
CA LYS A 376 9.81 15.65 -2.84
C LYS A 376 8.57 14.75 -2.69
N TYR A 377 7.47 15.27 -2.13
CA TYR A 377 6.26 14.51 -1.86
C TYR A 377 5.24 14.65 -2.99
N THR A 378 4.39 13.62 -3.15
CA THR A 378 3.26 13.63 -4.10
C THR A 378 2.23 14.72 -3.78
N THR A 379 1.20 14.86 -4.61
CA THR A 379 0.16 15.89 -4.51
C THR A 379 -0.65 15.81 -3.20
N GLY A 380 -0.90 14.61 -2.69
CA GLY A 380 -1.60 14.36 -1.43
C GLY A 380 -1.52 12.88 -1.08
N ARG A 381 -1.87 12.54 0.16
CA ARG A 381 -1.96 11.15 0.64
C ARG A 381 -2.74 11.08 1.95
N TYR A 382 -3.51 10.01 2.10
CA TYR A 382 -4.08 9.67 3.40
C TYR A 382 -3.02 9.06 4.33
N SER A 383 -2.99 9.54 5.57
CA SER A 383 -2.19 8.99 6.67
C SER A 383 -3.13 8.47 7.74
N GLY A 384 -3.24 7.16 7.88
CA GLY A 384 -4.14 6.53 8.85
C GLY A 384 -3.74 6.81 10.31
N ALA A 385 -4.74 6.80 11.20
CA ALA A 385 -4.55 6.85 12.65
C ALA A 385 -3.76 5.61 13.12
N ARG A 386 -2.89 5.79 14.10
CA ARG A 386 -2.05 4.72 14.65
C ARG A 386 -2.53 4.21 15.99
N LYS A 387 -3.26 5.07 16.70
CA LYS A 387 -3.85 4.79 18.01
C LYS A 387 -5.34 5.07 17.98
N ASP A 388 -6.05 4.54 18.94
CA ASP A 388 -7.51 4.70 19.01
C ASP A 388 -7.94 6.13 19.36
N ASP A 389 -7.05 6.92 19.95
CA ASP A 389 -7.24 8.33 20.33
C ASP A 389 -6.66 9.32 19.30
N GLU A 390 -6.27 8.85 18.11
CA GLU A 390 -5.75 9.69 17.02
C GLU A 390 -6.72 9.72 15.84
N ALA A 391 -6.78 10.87 15.15
CA ALA A 391 -7.45 10.99 13.85
C ALA A 391 -6.52 10.57 12.70
N GLY A 392 -7.11 10.12 11.60
CA GLY A 392 -6.39 10.05 10.34
C GLY A 392 -6.26 11.43 9.70
N PHE A 393 -5.34 11.58 8.73
CA PHE A 393 -5.16 12.85 8.02
C PHE A 393 -5.10 12.67 6.51
N TYR A 394 -5.90 13.43 5.81
CA TYR A 394 -5.67 13.73 4.41
C TYR A 394 -4.62 14.84 4.31
N TRP A 395 -3.41 14.48 3.91
CA TRP A 395 -2.31 15.40 3.68
C TRP A 395 -2.40 15.98 2.28
N VAL A 396 -2.47 17.31 2.20
CA VAL A 396 -2.47 18.08 0.95
C VAL A 396 -1.11 18.75 0.79
N ASN A 397 -0.45 18.57 -0.34
CA ASN A 397 0.84 19.18 -0.57
C ASN A 397 0.69 20.65 -0.98
N THR A 398 1.03 21.54 -0.07
CA THR A 398 0.97 22.99 -0.29
C THR A 398 2.28 23.60 -0.81
N TYR A 399 3.30 22.78 -1.06
CA TYR A 399 4.54 23.22 -1.69
C TYR A 399 4.36 23.36 -3.20
N ALA A 400 4.90 24.47 -3.79
CA ALA A 400 4.85 24.75 -5.22
C ALA A 400 3.38 24.78 -5.74
N LEU A 401 2.59 25.76 -5.32
CA LEU A 401 1.15 25.87 -5.64
C LEU A 401 0.87 25.88 -7.15
N ASP A 402 1.80 26.41 -7.95
CA ASP A 402 1.76 26.39 -9.42
C ASP A 402 1.83 24.98 -10.04
N LYS A 403 2.03 23.95 -9.22
CA LYS A 403 2.01 22.53 -9.59
C LYS A 403 0.80 21.78 -8.99
N ARG A 404 -0.13 22.50 -8.33
CA ARG A 404 -1.27 21.93 -7.57
C ARG A 404 -2.59 22.50 -8.09
N PRO A 405 -3.03 22.06 -9.30
CA PRO A 405 -4.23 22.63 -9.90
C PRO A 405 -5.50 22.27 -9.14
N LEU A 406 -6.40 23.24 -9.00
CA LEU A 406 -7.67 23.07 -8.31
C LEU A 406 -8.63 22.12 -9.02
N TYR A 407 -8.54 22.00 -10.36
CA TYR A 407 -9.44 21.13 -11.13
C TYR A 407 -9.29 19.64 -10.81
N VAL A 408 -8.18 19.19 -10.21
CA VAL A 408 -8.01 17.78 -9.75
C VAL A 408 -8.37 17.60 -8.28
N LEU A 409 -8.70 18.67 -7.55
CA LEU A 409 -8.80 18.60 -6.09
C LEU A 409 -10.03 17.82 -5.62
N GLU A 410 -11.15 17.87 -6.36
CA GLU A 410 -12.32 17.03 -6.06
C GLU A 410 -11.95 15.55 -6.13
N ALA A 411 -11.35 15.11 -7.24
CA ALA A 411 -10.94 13.71 -7.40
C ALA A 411 -9.91 13.27 -6.34
N LEU A 412 -8.89 14.09 -6.08
CA LEU A 412 -7.89 13.80 -5.05
C LEU A 412 -8.52 13.67 -3.65
N THR A 413 -9.42 14.57 -3.29
CA THR A 413 -10.08 14.55 -1.99
C THR A 413 -10.97 13.32 -1.82
N LEU A 414 -11.71 12.92 -2.87
CA LEU A 414 -12.54 11.71 -2.83
C LEU A 414 -11.69 10.44 -2.76
N HIS A 415 -10.49 10.44 -3.34
CA HIS A 415 -9.55 9.33 -3.27
C HIS A 415 -8.92 9.17 -1.87
N GLU A 416 -8.39 10.27 -1.33
CA GLU A 416 -7.58 10.22 -0.11
C GLU A 416 -8.44 10.28 1.17
N ALA A 417 -9.50 11.09 1.16
CA ALA A 417 -10.39 11.24 2.31
C ALA A 417 -11.58 10.26 2.22
N VAL A 418 -12.80 10.79 2.05
CA VAL A 418 -14.02 10.00 1.92
C VAL A 418 -14.61 10.15 0.52
N PRO A 419 -15.15 9.08 -0.06
CA PRO A 419 -15.30 7.72 0.46
C PRO A 419 -14.07 6.81 0.25
N GLY A 420 -12.90 7.38 -0.14
CA GLY A 420 -11.70 6.63 -0.50
C GLY A 420 -10.93 6.04 0.68
N HIS A 421 -9.63 6.34 0.72
CA HIS A 421 -8.69 5.67 1.64
C HIS A 421 -9.07 5.81 3.11
N HIS A 422 -9.50 7.02 3.57
CA HIS A 422 -9.90 7.16 4.97
C HIS A 422 -11.04 6.21 5.33
N LEU A 423 -12.13 6.21 4.57
CA LEU A 423 -13.29 5.39 4.89
C LEU A 423 -12.93 3.90 4.87
N GLN A 424 -12.25 3.44 3.84
CA GLN A 424 -11.88 2.02 3.68
C GLN A 424 -10.90 1.56 4.78
N ILE A 425 -9.83 2.32 5.05
CA ILE A 425 -8.79 1.93 6.03
C ILE A 425 -9.33 2.02 7.46
N ALA A 426 -10.12 3.05 7.77
CA ALA A 426 -10.71 3.20 9.10
C ALA A 426 -11.74 2.08 9.39
N LEU A 427 -12.61 1.76 8.44
CA LEU A 427 -13.53 0.61 8.58
C LEU A 427 -12.77 -0.70 8.75
N ASN A 428 -11.72 -0.94 7.94
CA ASN A 428 -10.90 -2.15 8.06
C ASN A 428 -10.28 -2.30 9.46
N ALA A 429 -9.80 -1.19 10.04
CA ALA A 429 -9.23 -1.19 11.39
C ALA A 429 -10.26 -1.47 12.49
N GLU A 430 -11.56 -1.22 12.23
CA GLU A 430 -12.68 -1.43 13.15
C GLU A 430 -13.29 -2.84 13.09
N LEU A 431 -12.81 -3.71 12.18
CA LEU A 431 -13.27 -5.10 12.06
C LEU A 431 -12.65 -6.00 13.15
N ASP A 432 -13.04 -5.79 14.41
CA ASP A 432 -12.42 -6.43 15.58
C ASP A 432 -12.52 -7.98 15.57
N TYR A 433 -13.47 -8.54 14.84
CA TYR A 433 -13.62 -9.98 14.65
C TYR A 433 -12.56 -10.61 13.73
N LEU A 434 -11.87 -9.80 12.91
CA LEU A 434 -10.79 -10.27 12.05
C LEU A 434 -9.47 -10.39 12.82
N PRO A 435 -8.64 -11.39 12.51
CA PRO A 435 -7.31 -11.50 13.09
C PRO A 435 -6.41 -10.32 12.67
N SER A 436 -5.38 -10.04 13.47
CA SER A 436 -4.52 -8.87 13.30
C SER A 436 -3.87 -8.77 11.91
N TYR A 437 -3.45 -9.89 11.35
CA TYR A 437 -2.85 -9.93 10.01
C TYR A 437 -3.84 -9.57 8.89
N ARG A 438 -5.16 -9.69 9.12
CA ARG A 438 -6.22 -9.25 8.21
C ARG A 438 -6.51 -7.76 8.38
N ARG A 439 -6.68 -7.29 9.61
CA ARG A 439 -6.94 -5.88 9.92
C ARG A 439 -5.82 -4.95 9.45
N ASN A 440 -4.58 -5.43 9.45
CA ASN A 440 -3.40 -4.70 9.01
C ASN A 440 -2.98 -5.01 7.56
N ALA A 441 -3.72 -5.88 6.86
CA ALA A 441 -3.42 -6.18 5.47
C ALA A 441 -3.80 -5.01 4.56
N TYR A 442 -2.87 -4.63 3.69
CA TYR A 442 -3.14 -3.73 2.57
C TYR A 442 -2.87 -4.47 1.28
N ILE A 443 -3.94 -4.84 0.58
CA ILE A 443 -3.88 -5.44 -0.75
C ILE A 443 -4.03 -4.31 -1.75
N SER A 444 -2.94 -4.02 -2.48
CA SER A 444 -2.81 -2.82 -3.29
C SER A 444 -3.94 -2.68 -4.33
N ALA A 445 -4.30 -3.75 -5.03
CA ALA A 445 -5.40 -3.71 -6.00
C ALA A 445 -6.76 -3.39 -5.36
N PHE A 446 -7.00 -3.85 -4.13
CA PHE A 446 -8.22 -3.52 -3.41
C PHE A 446 -8.23 -2.06 -2.96
N GLY A 447 -7.18 -1.63 -2.23
CA GLY A 447 -7.14 -0.29 -1.64
C GLY A 447 -7.08 0.82 -2.69
N GLU A 448 -6.19 0.68 -3.68
CA GLU A 448 -6.03 1.67 -4.76
C GLU A 448 -7.19 1.62 -5.76
N GLY A 449 -7.70 0.41 -6.03
CA GLY A 449 -8.91 0.23 -6.84
C GLY A 449 -10.12 0.89 -6.21
N TRP A 450 -10.29 0.76 -4.89
CA TRP A 450 -11.33 1.44 -4.13
C TRP A 450 -11.14 2.97 -4.17
N GLY A 451 -9.92 3.48 -3.99
CA GLY A 451 -9.63 4.91 -4.10
C GLY A 451 -10.04 5.48 -5.45
N LEU A 452 -9.67 4.82 -6.55
CA LEU A 452 -10.01 5.26 -7.89
C LEU A 452 -11.52 5.09 -8.20
N TYR A 453 -12.16 4.04 -7.69
CA TYR A 453 -13.62 3.90 -7.74
C TYR A 453 -14.33 5.00 -6.95
N SER A 454 -13.75 5.45 -5.84
CA SER A 454 -14.27 6.56 -5.04
C SER A 454 -14.25 7.90 -5.80
N GLU A 455 -13.24 8.13 -6.64
CA GLU A 455 -13.23 9.26 -7.58
C GLU A 455 -14.43 9.21 -8.54
N TYR A 456 -14.74 8.01 -9.08
CA TYR A 456 -15.90 7.81 -9.94
C TYR A 456 -17.23 8.05 -9.22
N LEU A 457 -17.38 7.64 -7.96
CA LEU A 457 -18.59 7.89 -7.15
C LEU A 457 -18.93 9.37 -7.00
N GLY A 458 -17.96 10.26 -7.17
CA GLY A 458 -18.20 11.70 -7.18
C GLY A 458 -19.22 12.16 -8.21
N LEU A 459 -19.36 11.45 -9.36
CA LEU A 459 -20.38 11.73 -10.35
C LEU A 459 -21.79 11.58 -9.77
N GLU A 460 -22.03 10.54 -8.98
CA GLU A 460 -23.33 10.25 -8.35
C GLU A 460 -23.56 11.09 -7.09
N ALA A 461 -22.49 11.50 -6.44
CA ALA A 461 -22.54 12.35 -5.25
C ALA A 461 -22.70 13.86 -5.60
N GLY A 462 -22.83 14.22 -6.88
CA GLY A 462 -23.04 15.60 -7.33
C GLY A 462 -21.78 16.46 -7.31
N PHE A 463 -20.61 15.86 -7.49
CA PHE A 463 -19.33 16.52 -7.78
C PHE A 463 -19.12 16.67 -9.28
N TYR A 464 -18.05 17.31 -9.66
CA TYR A 464 -17.64 17.48 -11.08
C TYR A 464 -18.66 18.25 -11.93
N GLN A 465 -19.37 19.21 -11.30
CA GLN A 465 -20.34 20.06 -11.98
C GLN A 465 -19.67 21.09 -12.90
N ASP A 466 -18.46 21.51 -12.56
CA ASP A 466 -17.60 22.27 -13.45
C ASP A 466 -16.92 21.34 -14.47
N PRO A 467 -17.01 21.62 -15.77
CA PRO A 467 -16.36 20.82 -16.79
C PRO A 467 -14.83 20.66 -16.58
N TYR A 468 -14.16 21.66 -16.04
CA TYR A 468 -12.73 21.55 -15.72
C TYR A 468 -12.47 20.58 -14.58
N SER A 469 -13.30 20.54 -13.56
CA SER A 469 -13.24 19.56 -12.49
C SER A 469 -13.48 18.13 -13.01
N ASN A 470 -14.46 17.95 -13.92
CA ASN A 470 -14.68 16.64 -14.57
C ASN A 470 -13.50 16.24 -15.47
N PHE A 471 -12.88 17.19 -16.17
CA PHE A 471 -11.63 16.92 -16.89
C PHE A 471 -10.49 16.54 -15.94
N GLY A 472 -10.44 17.14 -14.75
CA GLY A 472 -9.52 16.79 -13.67
C GLY A 472 -9.69 15.35 -13.19
N ARG A 473 -10.92 14.89 -12.98
CA ARG A 473 -11.25 13.48 -12.68
C ARG A 473 -10.74 12.56 -13.79
N LEU A 474 -11.06 12.88 -15.04
CA LEU A 474 -10.59 12.10 -16.19
C LEU A 474 -9.06 12.13 -16.31
N THR A 475 -8.39 13.23 -15.96
CA THR A 475 -6.92 13.30 -15.90
C THR A 475 -6.37 12.28 -14.90
N TYR A 476 -6.99 12.11 -13.75
CA TYR A 476 -6.58 11.14 -12.76
C TYR A 476 -6.90 9.71 -13.19
N GLU A 477 -8.05 9.46 -13.78
CA GLU A 477 -8.40 8.16 -14.36
C GLU A 477 -7.44 7.80 -15.52
N MET A 478 -7.16 8.74 -16.43
CA MET A 478 -6.20 8.58 -17.51
C MET A 478 -4.79 8.28 -17.00
N TRP A 479 -4.36 8.98 -15.96
CA TRP A 479 -3.07 8.71 -15.34
C TRP A 479 -2.95 7.25 -14.90
N ARG A 480 -3.99 6.68 -14.25
CA ARG A 480 -3.98 5.29 -13.79
C ARG A 480 -4.13 4.30 -14.96
N ALA A 481 -4.84 4.65 -16.00
CA ALA A 481 -4.89 3.84 -17.23
C ALA A 481 -3.53 3.83 -17.95
N ALA A 482 -2.87 4.99 -18.08
CA ALA A 482 -1.55 5.10 -18.67
C ALA A 482 -0.48 4.30 -17.91
N ARG A 483 -0.62 4.11 -16.58
CA ARG A 483 0.26 3.24 -15.80
C ARG A 483 0.28 1.80 -16.30
N LEU A 484 -0.88 1.25 -16.72
CA LEU A 484 -0.94 -0.10 -17.29
C LEU A 484 -0.07 -0.23 -18.54
N VAL A 485 -0.02 0.84 -19.35
CA VAL A 485 0.74 0.87 -20.60
C VAL A 485 2.22 1.10 -20.35
N VAL A 486 2.59 2.09 -19.51
CA VAL A 486 4.00 2.48 -19.35
C VAL A 486 4.77 1.52 -18.46
N ASP A 487 4.16 0.97 -17.40
CA ASP A 487 4.80 0.00 -16.50
C ASP A 487 5.15 -1.29 -17.28
N THR A 488 4.15 -1.88 -17.95
CA THR A 488 4.36 -3.05 -18.83
C THR A 488 5.28 -2.72 -19.99
N GLY A 489 5.12 -1.53 -20.59
CA GLY A 489 5.95 -1.06 -21.69
C GLY A 489 7.44 -1.04 -21.35
N MET A 490 7.78 -0.48 -20.20
CA MET A 490 9.18 -0.40 -19.74
C MET A 490 9.72 -1.75 -19.30
N HIS A 491 8.93 -2.50 -18.54
CA HIS A 491 9.41 -3.74 -17.92
C HIS A 491 9.35 -4.98 -18.81
N MET A 492 8.48 -5.00 -19.84
CA MET A 492 8.32 -6.17 -20.73
C MET A 492 8.62 -5.86 -22.19
N PHE A 493 8.30 -4.64 -22.67
CA PHE A 493 8.34 -4.33 -24.11
C PHE A 493 9.49 -3.40 -24.50
N GLY A 494 10.46 -3.18 -23.61
CA GLY A 494 11.69 -2.42 -23.90
C GLY A 494 11.47 -0.94 -24.19
N TRP A 495 10.39 -0.34 -23.66
CA TRP A 495 10.21 1.10 -23.79
C TRP A 495 11.31 1.85 -23.04
N SER A 496 11.84 2.91 -23.67
CA SER A 496 12.72 3.83 -22.98
C SER A 496 11.94 4.69 -21.97
N ARG A 497 12.66 5.24 -21.00
CA ARG A 497 12.13 6.21 -20.04
C ARG A 497 11.46 7.39 -20.74
N ASP A 498 12.11 7.94 -21.78
CA ASP A 498 11.59 9.09 -22.53
C ASP A 498 10.31 8.74 -23.29
N ARG A 499 10.21 7.52 -23.85
CA ARG A 499 8.98 7.05 -24.48
C ARG A 499 7.83 6.96 -23.47
N ALA A 500 8.08 6.42 -22.27
CA ALA A 500 7.09 6.34 -21.21
C ALA A 500 6.66 7.74 -20.73
N MET A 501 7.62 8.64 -20.49
CA MET A 501 7.34 10.03 -20.13
C MET A 501 6.51 10.74 -21.21
N LYS A 502 6.89 10.59 -22.48
CA LYS A 502 6.15 11.20 -23.60
C LYS A 502 4.72 10.65 -23.66
N PHE A 503 4.52 9.36 -23.51
CA PHE A 503 3.18 8.77 -23.49
C PHE A 503 2.30 9.38 -22.38
N MET A 504 2.87 9.55 -21.16
CA MET A 504 2.19 10.21 -20.05
C MET A 504 1.88 11.68 -20.34
N GLN A 505 2.83 12.41 -20.93
CA GLN A 505 2.68 13.83 -21.28
C GLN A 505 1.59 14.07 -22.31
N ASP A 506 1.53 13.20 -23.33
CA ASP A 506 0.60 13.33 -24.45
C ASP A 506 -0.85 12.97 -24.07
N ASN A 507 -1.04 12.23 -22.98
CA ASN A 507 -2.34 11.71 -22.58
C ASN A 507 -2.90 12.31 -21.29
N THR A 508 -2.11 13.04 -20.48
CA THR A 508 -2.55 13.57 -19.19
C THR A 508 -2.28 15.07 -19.05
N ALA A 509 -3.05 15.74 -18.19
CA ALA A 509 -2.77 17.11 -17.79
C ALA A 509 -1.86 17.22 -16.53
N LEU A 510 -1.17 16.14 -16.16
CA LEU A 510 -0.20 16.16 -15.06
C LEU A 510 0.92 17.15 -15.33
N SER A 511 1.48 17.76 -14.29
CA SER A 511 2.67 18.58 -14.43
C SER A 511 3.86 17.74 -14.94
N LEU A 512 4.75 18.34 -15.73
CA LEU A 512 5.91 17.62 -16.26
C LEU A 512 6.82 17.07 -15.15
N HIS A 513 6.89 17.77 -14.03
CA HIS A 513 7.58 17.28 -12.83
C HIS A 513 6.95 15.99 -12.31
N ASN A 514 5.62 15.95 -12.20
CA ASN A 514 4.92 14.75 -11.73
C ASN A 514 5.09 13.57 -12.71
N VAL A 515 5.03 13.82 -14.02
CA VAL A 515 5.30 12.79 -15.04
C VAL A 515 6.68 12.16 -14.85
N LYS A 516 7.72 12.99 -14.63
CA LYS A 516 9.09 12.52 -14.39
C LYS A 516 9.15 11.67 -13.11
N THR A 517 8.68 12.19 -11.99
CA THR A 517 8.75 11.53 -10.67
C THR A 517 8.00 10.18 -10.70
N GLU A 518 6.83 10.16 -11.28
CA GLU A 518 6.02 8.94 -11.39
C GLU A 518 6.66 7.91 -12.33
N THR A 519 7.23 8.32 -13.47
CA THR A 519 7.93 7.39 -14.35
C THR A 519 9.14 6.76 -13.65
N ASP A 520 9.90 7.54 -12.90
CA ASP A 520 11.05 7.05 -12.12
C ASP A 520 10.58 6.08 -11.00
N ARG A 521 9.43 6.35 -10.38
CA ARG A 521 8.80 5.46 -9.42
C ARG A 521 8.43 4.12 -10.05
N TYR A 522 7.79 4.10 -11.23
CA TYR A 522 7.41 2.84 -11.89
C TYR A 522 8.63 2.03 -12.28
N ILE A 523 9.69 2.66 -12.79
CA ILE A 523 10.97 1.99 -13.11
C ILE A 523 11.54 1.29 -11.86
N SER A 524 11.50 1.95 -10.71
CA SER A 524 12.12 1.44 -9.48
C SER A 524 11.22 0.50 -8.66
N TRP A 525 9.92 0.43 -8.99
CA TRP A 525 8.92 -0.38 -8.27
C TRP A 525 8.01 -1.15 -9.24
N PRO A 526 8.54 -2.16 -9.93
CA PRO A 526 7.85 -2.88 -11.00
C PRO A 526 6.49 -3.46 -10.57
N GLY A 527 5.46 -3.25 -11.37
CA GLY A 527 4.13 -3.83 -11.23
C GLY A 527 3.21 -3.15 -10.22
N GLN A 528 3.73 -2.34 -9.27
CA GLN A 528 2.86 -1.69 -8.26
C GLN A 528 1.84 -0.74 -8.89
N ALA A 529 2.25 -0.02 -9.92
CA ALA A 529 1.42 0.95 -10.61
C ALA A 529 0.19 0.33 -11.30
N LEU A 530 0.18 -0.98 -11.55
CA LEU A 530 -0.92 -1.71 -12.18
C LEU A 530 -2.15 -1.84 -11.27
N SER A 531 -1.97 -1.82 -9.96
CA SER A 531 -3.00 -2.06 -8.94
C SER A 531 -4.24 -1.19 -9.10
N TYR A 532 -4.04 0.09 -9.34
CA TYR A 532 -5.06 1.14 -9.34
C TYR A 532 -6.19 0.85 -10.34
N LYS A 533 -5.82 0.79 -11.61
CA LYS A 533 -6.81 0.66 -12.70
C LYS A 533 -7.41 -0.74 -12.77
N ILE A 534 -6.61 -1.79 -12.52
CA ILE A 534 -7.12 -3.16 -12.47
C ILE A 534 -8.15 -3.31 -11.33
N GLY A 535 -7.88 -2.75 -10.16
CA GLY A 535 -8.80 -2.77 -9.03
C GLY A 535 -10.10 -2.02 -9.32
N GLU A 536 -10.01 -0.80 -9.84
CA GLU A 536 -11.18 0.02 -10.21
C GLU A 536 -12.06 -0.68 -11.25
N LEU A 537 -11.46 -1.19 -12.32
CA LEU A 537 -12.20 -1.89 -13.38
C LEU A 537 -12.91 -3.13 -12.85
N THR A 538 -12.29 -3.86 -11.93
CA THR A 538 -12.92 -5.01 -11.28
C THR A 538 -14.13 -4.58 -10.44
N ILE A 539 -13.99 -3.54 -9.60
CA ILE A 539 -15.11 -3.06 -8.77
C ILE A 539 -16.26 -2.53 -9.65
N LYS A 540 -15.97 -1.77 -10.71
CA LYS A 540 -16.98 -1.26 -11.65
C LYS A 540 -17.69 -2.39 -12.40
N ARG A 541 -16.95 -3.41 -12.84
CA ARG A 541 -17.52 -4.60 -13.49
C ARG A 541 -18.47 -5.33 -12.54
N LEU A 542 -18.04 -5.59 -11.31
CA LEU A 542 -18.86 -6.26 -10.29
C LEU A 542 -20.13 -5.46 -9.95
N ARG A 543 -19.99 -4.14 -9.86
CA ARG A 543 -21.13 -3.25 -9.66
C ARG A 543 -22.12 -3.36 -10.80
N LYS A 544 -21.65 -3.26 -12.05
CA LYS A 544 -22.50 -3.36 -13.24
C LYS A 544 -23.20 -4.72 -13.31
N GLU A 545 -22.53 -5.79 -12.92
CA GLU A 545 -23.12 -7.11 -12.83
C GLU A 545 -24.23 -7.18 -11.77
N ALA A 546 -23.96 -6.63 -10.56
CA ALA A 546 -24.95 -6.56 -9.49
C ALA A 546 -26.18 -5.73 -9.91
N GLU A 547 -26.01 -4.54 -10.49
CA GLU A 547 -27.08 -3.70 -11.01
C GLU A 547 -27.93 -4.45 -12.06
N THR A 548 -27.26 -5.17 -12.98
CA THR A 548 -27.94 -5.87 -14.08
C THR A 548 -28.74 -7.08 -13.58
N ARG A 549 -28.17 -7.86 -12.66
CA ARG A 549 -28.80 -9.11 -12.18
C ARG A 549 -29.86 -8.87 -11.10
N LEU A 550 -29.66 -7.87 -10.25
CA LEU A 550 -30.60 -7.55 -9.17
C LEU A 550 -31.74 -6.61 -9.62
N GLY A 551 -31.54 -5.79 -10.64
CA GLY A 551 -32.56 -4.83 -11.10
C GLY A 551 -33.04 -3.92 -9.96
N ASP A 552 -34.36 -3.88 -9.72
CA ASP A 552 -34.99 -3.05 -8.66
C ASP A 552 -34.57 -3.43 -7.22
N LYS A 553 -33.92 -4.58 -7.03
CA LYS A 553 -33.38 -5.01 -5.72
C LYS A 553 -31.98 -4.50 -5.43
N PHE A 554 -31.35 -3.87 -6.41
CA PHE A 554 -30.02 -3.32 -6.21
C PHE A 554 -30.05 -2.12 -5.24
N ASP A 555 -29.31 -2.22 -4.14
CA ASP A 555 -29.03 -1.08 -3.25
C ASP A 555 -27.52 -0.81 -3.25
N ILE A 556 -27.13 0.38 -3.66
CA ILE A 556 -25.73 0.82 -3.72
C ILE A 556 -25.03 0.74 -2.35
N ARG A 557 -25.77 1.01 -1.26
CA ARG A 557 -25.23 0.97 0.11
C ARG A 557 -24.92 -0.46 0.53
N GLU A 558 -25.79 -1.41 0.14
CA GLU A 558 -25.56 -2.83 0.40
C GLU A 558 -24.40 -3.35 -0.43
N PHE A 559 -24.32 -2.97 -1.71
CA PHE A 559 -23.19 -3.31 -2.57
C PHE A 559 -21.86 -2.86 -1.95
N HIS A 560 -21.76 -1.60 -1.51
CA HIS A 560 -20.55 -1.09 -0.84
C HIS A 560 -20.28 -1.79 0.49
N HIS A 561 -21.34 -2.15 1.24
CA HIS A 561 -21.19 -2.94 2.46
C HIS A 561 -20.56 -4.30 2.14
N GLN A 562 -21.03 -4.99 1.11
CA GLN A 562 -20.47 -6.28 0.70
C GLN A 562 -19.00 -6.19 0.26
N ILE A 563 -18.59 -5.11 -0.38
CA ILE A 563 -17.18 -4.88 -0.72
C ILE A 563 -16.31 -4.70 0.53
N LEU A 564 -16.77 -3.90 1.50
CA LEU A 564 -15.93 -3.42 2.61
C LEU A 564 -15.97 -4.32 3.86
N ARG A 565 -17.03 -5.11 4.05
CA ARG A 565 -17.29 -5.87 5.28
C ARG A 565 -16.22 -6.89 5.65
N HIS A 566 -15.49 -7.41 4.69
CA HIS A 566 -14.40 -8.37 4.93
C HIS A 566 -13.00 -7.74 4.94
N GLY A 567 -12.93 -6.40 4.94
CA GLY A 567 -11.65 -5.68 4.86
C GLY A 567 -10.97 -5.83 3.51
N SER A 568 -9.66 -5.59 3.47
CA SER A 568 -8.88 -5.71 2.23
C SER A 568 -8.70 -7.17 1.83
N VAL A 569 -9.20 -7.55 0.64
CA VAL A 569 -9.16 -8.91 0.09
C VAL A 569 -8.60 -8.92 -1.33
N PRO A 570 -8.04 -10.04 -1.83
CA PRO A 570 -7.71 -10.20 -3.25
C PRO A 570 -8.93 -10.00 -4.15
N LEU A 571 -8.74 -9.50 -5.38
CA LEU A 571 -9.84 -9.19 -6.28
C LEU A 571 -10.70 -10.42 -6.64
N PHE A 572 -10.09 -11.61 -6.77
CA PHE A 572 -10.87 -12.82 -7.03
C PHE A 572 -11.76 -13.22 -5.83
N VAL A 573 -11.28 -13.00 -4.60
CA VAL A 573 -12.12 -13.19 -3.39
C VAL A 573 -13.26 -12.18 -3.36
N LEU A 574 -12.99 -10.92 -3.72
CA LEU A 574 -14.02 -9.89 -3.83
C LEU A 574 -15.10 -10.28 -4.87
N GLU A 575 -14.69 -10.84 -5.99
CA GLU A 575 -15.61 -11.33 -7.03
C GLU A 575 -16.50 -12.47 -6.52
N GLU A 576 -15.95 -13.43 -5.80
CA GLU A 576 -16.71 -14.50 -5.16
C GLU A 576 -17.74 -13.96 -4.16
N GLN A 577 -17.34 -13.00 -3.32
CA GLN A 577 -18.21 -12.38 -2.32
C GLN A 577 -19.39 -11.62 -2.95
N VAL A 578 -19.13 -10.84 -4.00
CA VAL A 578 -20.19 -10.10 -4.71
C VAL A 578 -21.12 -11.06 -5.44
N ASN A 579 -20.59 -12.12 -6.07
CA ASN A 579 -21.41 -13.14 -6.71
C ASN A 579 -22.30 -13.88 -5.71
N GLN A 580 -21.78 -14.21 -4.53
CA GLN A 580 -22.56 -14.83 -3.44
C GLN A 580 -23.69 -13.88 -2.99
N TYR A 581 -23.39 -12.61 -2.76
CA TYR A 581 -24.38 -11.59 -2.41
C TYR A 581 -25.51 -11.52 -3.44
N ILE A 582 -25.18 -11.49 -4.73
CA ILE A 582 -26.18 -11.44 -5.81
C ILE A 582 -27.07 -12.69 -5.76
N ASN A 583 -26.47 -13.87 -5.64
CA ASN A 583 -27.20 -15.13 -5.60
C ASN A 583 -28.13 -15.23 -4.39
N ASP A 584 -27.64 -14.85 -3.19
CA ASP A 584 -28.42 -14.86 -1.95
C ASP A 584 -29.61 -13.89 -2.02
N THR A 585 -29.40 -12.69 -2.58
CA THR A 585 -30.48 -11.70 -2.77
C THR A 585 -31.55 -12.18 -3.74
N LEU A 586 -31.16 -12.90 -4.79
CA LEU A 586 -32.10 -13.50 -5.74
C LEU A 586 -32.85 -14.67 -5.14
N ALA A 587 -32.21 -15.49 -4.30
CA ALA A 587 -32.82 -16.66 -3.67
C ALA A 587 -33.86 -16.31 -2.57
N GLN A 588 -33.77 -15.12 -1.96
CA GLN A 588 -34.72 -14.60 -0.97
C GLN A 588 -36.02 -14.06 -1.59
N SER A 589 -36.20 -14.24 -2.87
CA SER A 589 -37.33 -13.76 -3.67
C SER A 589 -38.28 -14.86 -4.00
#